data_534cab271cdcc876dc4ae8f7363c96b2
#
_entry.id   534cab271cdcc876dc4ae8f7363c96b2
#
_cell.length_a   1.000
_cell.length_b   1.000
_cell.length_c   1.000
_cell.angle_alpha   90.00
_cell.angle_beta   90.00
_cell.angle_gamma   90.00
#
_symmetry.space_group_name_H-M   'P 1'
#
loop_
_entity.id
_entity.type
_entity.pdbx_description
1 polymer ?
#
loop_
_entity_poly.entity_id
_entity_poly.type
_entity_poly.pdbx_seq_one_letter_code
_entity_poly.pdbx_strand_id
1 'polypeptide(L)'
;MNYYIPQWEERTSYGFRRIDPYAKLFEDRIIYLGTPISDDVANAVIAQLLCLQSMNPDQDVSIYINSPGGSFTALTAIYDTMQFIKPDIQTVCLGQAASAAAVLLAAGTPGKRLALPNSRILIHQPYTEGTFGQTSDIEIQANEILRMRELLEKMIADHSGKSIEEVSRDIERDKILTAEAAVEYGLIDAVLESRKRTPVLA
;
A
#
# COMPACT_ATOMS: atom_id res chain seq x y z
N MET A 1 8.87 -21.05 -5.97
CA MET A 1 10.33 -20.86 -5.76
C MET A 1 10.49 -20.28 -4.36
N ASN A 2 11.06 -21.04 -3.40
CA ASN A 2 11.27 -20.50 -2.05
C ASN A 2 12.49 -19.59 -2.09
N TYR A 3 12.28 -18.29 -2.01
CA TYR A 3 13.37 -17.34 -1.86
C TYR A 3 13.98 -17.50 -0.46
N TYR A 4 15.31 -17.69 -0.40
CA TYR A 4 16.03 -17.83 0.86
C TYR A 4 16.12 -16.46 1.55
N ILE A 5 15.54 -16.36 2.75
CA ILE A 5 15.66 -15.18 3.60
C ILE A 5 16.80 -15.45 4.58
N PRO A 6 17.91 -14.69 4.49
CA PRO A 6 19.03 -14.87 5.39
C PRO A 6 18.64 -14.53 6.83
N GLN A 7 19.19 -15.29 7.76
CA GLN A 7 19.07 -15.00 9.20
C GLN A 7 20.47 -14.88 9.78
N TRP A 8 20.61 -14.03 10.79
CA TRP A 8 21.87 -13.88 11.51
C TRP A 8 21.62 -13.82 13.02
N GLU A 9 22.69 -13.98 13.79
CA GLU A 9 22.65 -13.84 15.23
C GLU A 9 23.23 -12.51 15.64
N GLU A 10 22.48 -11.74 16.41
CA GLU A 10 22.93 -10.50 17.02
C GLU A 10 23.23 -10.72 18.50
N ARG A 11 24.40 -10.26 18.95
CA ARG A 11 24.77 -10.33 20.37
C ARG A 11 24.11 -9.19 21.13
N THR A 12 23.35 -9.54 22.15
CA THR A 12 22.69 -8.59 23.06
C THR A 12 23.30 -8.73 24.48
N SER A 13 22.96 -7.81 25.37
CA SER A 13 23.33 -7.89 26.80
C SER A 13 22.77 -9.13 27.52
N TYR A 14 21.73 -9.75 26.97
CA TYR A 14 21.06 -10.92 27.51
C TYR A 14 21.35 -12.24 26.78
N GLY A 15 22.27 -12.23 25.79
CA GLY A 15 22.63 -13.38 24.98
C GLY A 15 22.56 -13.13 23.48
N PHE A 16 22.33 -14.18 22.70
CA PHE A 16 22.20 -14.11 21.25
C PHE A 16 20.74 -14.08 20.86
N ARG A 17 20.39 -13.20 19.90
CA ARG A 17 19.07 -13.10 19.29
C ARG A 17 19.19 -13.42 17.81
N ARG A 18 18.39 -14.36 17.33
CA ARG A 18 18.26 -14.65 15.90
C ARG A 18 17.28 -13.66 15.26
N ILE A 19 17.69 -13.05 14.17
CA ILE A 19 16.94 -12.01 13.49
C ILE A 19 16.99 -12.23 11.96
N ASP A 20 15.93 -11.85 11.27
CA ASP A 20 15.83 -11.80 9.81
C ASP A 20 15.59 -10.36 9.32
N PRO A 21 15.71 -10.08 8.00
CA PRO A 21 15.52 -8.74 7.46
C PRO A 21 14.15 -8.12 7.77
N TYR A 22 13.07 -8.90 7.77
CA TYR A 22 11.72 -8.37 8.04
C TYR A 22 11.58 -7.98 9.51
N ALA A 23 12.09 -8.79 10.42
CA ALA A 23 12.13 -8.47 11.84
C ALA A 23 12.96 -7.19 12.09
N LYS A 24 14.07 -7.02 11.36
CA LYS A 24 14.89 -5.82 11.46
C LYS A 24 14.18 -4.58 10.93
N LEU A 25 13.50 -4.67 9.80
CA LEU A 25 12.69 -3.57 9.27
C LEU A 25 11.57 -3.19 10.24
N PHE A 26 10.91 -4.18 10.85
CA PHE A 26 9.85 -3.94 11.82
C PHE A 26 10.35 -3.18 13.07
N GLU A 27 11.56 -3.46 13.55
CA GLU A 27 12.20 -2.69 14.62
C GLU A 27 12.37 -1.21 14.24
N ASP A 28 12.67 -0.95 12.95
CA ASP A 28 12.80 0.39 12.39
C ASP A 28 11.43 0.98 11.98
N ARG A 29 10.33 0.35 12.43
CA ARG A 29 8.92 0.72 12.15
C ARG A 29 8.56 0.70 10.65
N ILE A 30 9.18 -0.21 9.91
CA ILE A 30 8.95 -0.41 8.48
C ILE A 30 8.19 -1.71 8.28
N ILE A 31 7.01 -1.64 7.66
CA ILE A 31 6.23 -2.78 7.18
C ILE A 31 6.52 -2.93 5.68
N TYR A 32 6.91 -4.14 5.26
CA TYR A 32 7.20 -4.43 3.86
C TYR A 32 6.06 -5.21 3.20
N LEU A 33 5.33 -4.55 2.29
CA LEU A 33 4.24 -5.13 1.50
C LEU A 33 4.77 -5.48 0.10
N GLY A 34 5.37 -6.66 -0.03
CA GLY A 34 6.08 -7.11 -1.23
C GLY A 34 5.42 -8.28 -1.97
N THR A 35 4.13 -8.55 -1.72
CA THR A 35 3.39 -9.69 -2.29
C THR A 35 2.00 -9.27 -2.76
N PRO A 36 1.25 -10.15 -3.49
CA PRO A 36 -0.18 -9.94 -3.68
C PRO A 36 -0.92 -9.81 -2.34
N ILE A 37 -1.91 -8.92 -2.30
CA ILE A 37 -2.68 -8.60 -1.09
C ILE A 37 -3.80 -9.62 -0.93
N SER A 38 -3.58 -10.60 -0.04
CA SER A 38 -4.57 -11.57 0.42
C SER A 38 -5.07 -11.22 1.81
N ASP A 39 -6.08 -11.94 2.30
CA ASP A 39 -6.59 -11.78 3.66
C ASP A 39 -5.51 -12.09 4.71
N ASP A 40 -4.66 -13.09 4.48
CA ASP A 40 -3.54 -13.41 5.38
C ASP A 40 -2.52 -12.25 5.44
N VAL A 41 -2.20 -11.66 4.28
CA VAL A 41 -1.32 -10.49 4.20
C VAL A 41 -1.95 -9.30 4.92
N ALA A 42 -3.24 -9.06 4.72
CA ALA A 42 -3.96 -7.99 5.39
C ALA A 42 -3.92 -8.16 6.92
N ASN A 43 -4.23 -9.35 7.41
CA ASN A 43 -4.18 -9.65 8.84
C ASN A 43 -2.77 -9.43 9.43
N ALA A 44 -1.72 -9.82 8.70
CA ALA A 44 -0.34 -9.60 9.14
C ALA A 44 0.03 -8.10 9.17
N VAL A 45 -0.37 -7.33 8.17
CA VAL A 45 -0.12 -5.87 8.11
C VAL A 45 -0.87 -5.14 9.22
N ILE A 46 -2.16 -5.47 9.41
CA ILE A 46 -3.00 -4.90 10.48
C ILE A 46 -2.40 -5.17 11.86
N ALA A 47 -2.00 -6.41 12.12
CA ALA A 47 -1.38 -6.77 13.40
C ALA A 47 -0.09 -5.97 13.64
N GLN A 48 0.74 -5.77 12.61
CA GLN A 48 1.95 -4.95 12.70
C GLN A 48 1.63 -3.47 12.96
N LEU A 49 0.65 -2.89 12.27
CA LEU A 49 0.20 -1.50 12.48
C LEU A 49 -0.26 -1.27 13.91
N LEU A 50 -1.13 -2.14 14.42
CA LEU A 50 -1.64 -2.06 15.80
C LEU A 50 -0.53 -2.25 16.84
N CYS A 51 0.41 -3.16 16.59
CA CYS A 51 1.56 -3.39 17.45
C CYS A 51 2.46 -2.14 17.51
N LEU A 52 2.81 -1.56 16.35
CA LEU A 52 3.64 -0.36 16.27
C LEU A 52 2.98 0.85 16.94
N GLN A 53 1.67 1.03 16.78
CA GLN A 53 0.91 2.04 17.52
C GLN A 53 1.00 1.82 19.03
N SER A 54 0.83 0.57 19.49
CA SER A 54 0.92 0.23 20.92
C SER A 54 2.31 0.49 21.49
N MET A 55 3.37 0.27 20.71
CA MET A 55 4.76 0.51 21.13
C MET A 55 5.07 2.01 21.26
N ASN A 56 4.68 2.82 20.28
CA ASN A 56 4.83 4.28 20.31
C ASN A 56 3.81 4.94 19.35
N PRO A 57 2.75 5.57 19.89
CA PRO A 57 1.70 6.18 19.07
C PRO A 57 2.09 7.53 18.45
N ASP A 58 3.20 8.12 18.83
CA ASP A 58 3.64 9.45 18.38
C ASP A 58 4.76 9.38 17.32
N GLN A 59 5.17 8.16 16.92
CA GLN A 59 6.20 7.95 15.92
C GLN A 59 5.60 7.34 14.65
N ASP A 60 5.98 7.88 13.51
CA ASP A 60 5.53 7.43 12.19
C ASP A 60 5.76 5.94 11.95
N VAL A 61 4.91 5.36 11.11
CA VAL A 61 5.09 4.02 10.56
C VAL A 61 5.32 4.14 9.05
N SER A 62 6.26 3.40 8.51
CA SER A 62 6.52 3.35 7.07
C SER A 62 6.00 2.06 6.46
N ILE A 63 5.26 2.16 5.36
CA ILE A 63 4.86 0.99 4.54
C ILE A 63 5.60 1.06 3.20
N TYR A 64 6.50 0.09 2.98
CA TYR A 64 7.23 -0.05 1.73
C TYR A 64 6.50 -1.03 0.82
N ILE A 65 6.13 -0.57 -0.38
CA ILE A 65 5.18 -1.26 -1.26
C ILE A 65 5.87 -1.70 -2.55
N ASN A 66 5.79 -3.01 -2.84
CA ASN A 66 6.11 -3.60 -4.13
C ASN A 66 5.09 -4.72 -4.42
N SER A 67 3.87 -4.34 -4.78
CA SER A 67 2.74 -5.27 -4.86
C SER A 67 1.89 -5.05 -6.11
N PRO A 68 1.41 -6.14 -6.74
CA PRO A 68 0.48 -6.07 -7.86
C PRO A 68 -0.96 -5.77 -7.43
N GLY A 69 -1.25 -5.60 -6.13
CA GLY A 69 -2.60 -5.49 -5.59
C GLY A 69 -3.18 -6.83 -5.17
N GLY A 70 -4.50 -6.95 -5.13
CA GLY A 70 -5.17 -8.18 -4.72
C GLY A 70 -6.61 -7.99 -4.23
N SER A 71 -7.00 -8.72 -3.20
CA SER A 71 -8.36 -8.74 -2.65
C SER A 71 -8.86 -7.36 -2.23
N PHE A 72 -10.09 -7.04 -2.61
CA PHE A 72 -10.73 -5.77 -2.24
C PHE A 72 -11.03 -5.70 -0.74
N THR A 73 -11.47 -6.80 -0.13
CA THR A 73 -11.73 -6.86 1.32
C THR A 73 -10.46 -6.71 2.13
N ALA A 74 -9.36 -7.30 1.65
CA ALA A 74 -8.05 -7.12 2.24
C ALA A 74 -7.54 -5.67 2.12
N LEU A 75 -7.78 -5.02 0.98
CA LEU A 75 -7.51 -3.59 0.79
C LEU A 75 -8.25 -2.75 1.83
N THR A 76 -9.57 -2.89 1.93
CA THR A 76 -10.37 -2.05 2.85
C THR A 76 -9.98 -2.25 4.30
N ALA A 77 -9.65 -3.47 4.70
CA ALA A 77 -9.21 -3.78 6.05
C ALA A 77 -7.88 -3.09 6.42
N ILE A 78 -6.89 -3.09 5.50
CA ILE A 78 -5.63 -2.36 5.70
C ILE A 78 -5.88 -0.85 5.67
N TYR A 79 -6.63 -0.37 4.67
CA TYR A 79 -6.95 1.04 4.48
C TYR A 79 -7.59 1.64 5.74
N ASP A 80 -8.67 1.04 6.22
CA ASP A 80 -9.38 1.51 7.41
C ASP A 80 -8.47 1.49 8.64
N THR A 81 -7.60 0.48 8.78
CA THR A 81 -6.63 0.44 9.87
C THR A 81 -5.61 1.57 9.77
N MET A 82 -5.10 1.87 8.56
CA MET A 82 -4.19 3.00 8.34
C MET A 82 -4.83 4.34 8.72
N GLN A 83 -6.13 4.52 8.43
CA GLN A 83 -6.87 5.75 8.78
C GLN A 83 -7.26 5.80 10.27
N PHE A 84 -7.39 4.65 10.93
CA PHE A 84 -7.84 4.55 12.32
C PHE A 84 -6.72 4.79 13.32
N ILE A 85 -5.50 4.35 13.04
CA ILE A 85 -4.38 4.45 13.99
C ILE A 85 -3.86 5.88 14.13
N LYS A 86 -3.28 6.21 15.30
CA LYS A 86 -2.78 7.55 15.59
C LYS A 86 -1.49 7.94 14.84
N PRO A 87 -0.48 7.02 14.68
CA PRO A 87 0.74 7.36 13.96
C PRO A 87 0.48 7.81 12.52
N ASP A 88 1.24 8.79 12.05
CA ASP A 88 1.29 9.09 10.62
C ASP A 88 1.86 7.90 9.83
N ILE A 89 1.31 7.68 8.65
CA ILE A 89 1.74 6.59 7.76
C ILE A 89 2.52 7.16 6.57
N GLN A 90 3.81 6.89 6.53
CA GLN A 90 4.61 7.11 5.33
C GLN A 90 4.42 5.91 4.39
N THR A 91 4.13 6.15 3.11
CA THR A 91 4.06 5.12 2.08
C THR A 91 5.16 5.33 1.04
N VAL A 92 5.82 4.24 0.62
CA VAL A 92 6.93 4.31 -0.34
C VAL A 92 6.81 3.20 -1.38
N CYS A 93 6.60 3.54 -2.64
CA CYS A 93 6.62 2.57 -3.73
C CYS A 93 8.05 2.23 -4.15
N LEU A 94 8.43 0.94 -4.09
CA LEU A 94 9.78 0.42 -4.42
C LEU A 94 9.87 -0.35 -5.74
N GLY A 95 8.91 -0.28 -6.60
CA GLY A 95 8.90 -1.02 -7.86
C GLY A 95 7.54 -0.89 -8.50
N GLN A 96 6.53 -1.51 -7.92
CA GLN A 96 5.17 -1.29 -8.36
C GLN A 96 4.19 -1.16 -7.20
N ALA A 97 3.17 -0.33 -7.43
CA ALA A 97 1.95 -0.30 -6.64
C ALA A 97 0.77 -0.33 -7.63
N ALA A 98 0.12 -1.49 -7.76
CA ALA A 98 -0.95 -1.66 -8.70
C ALA A 98 -2.28 -2.00 -8.00
N SER A 99 -3.41 -1.53 -8.55
CA SER A 99 -4.75 -1.85 -8.04
C SER A 99 -4.89 -1.50 -6.56
N ALA A 100 -5.26 -2.45 -5.70
CA ALA A 100 -5.36 -2.27 -4.25
C ALA A 100 -4.09 -1.63 -3.62
N ALA A 101 -2.90 -2.00 -4.11
CA ALA A 101 -1.65 -1.45 -3.61
C ALA A 101 -1.46 0.03 -3.97
N ALA A 102 -1.99 0.50 -5.11
CA ALA A 102 -1.96 1.92 -5.48
C ALA A 102 -2.86 2.75 -4.56
N VAL A 103 -3.99 2.21 -4.14
CA VAL A 103 -4.88 2.87 -3.16
C VAL A 103 -4.19 2.98 -1.80
N LEU A 104 -3.53 1.91 -1.33
CA LEU A 104 -2.77 1.96 -0.07
C LEU A 104 -1.60 2.93 -0.15
N LEU A 105 -0.94 3.04 -1.31
CA LEU A 105 0.12 4.03 -1.53
C LEU A 105 -0.43 5.46 -1.37
N ALA A 106 -1.57 5.74 -2.00
CA ALA A 106 -2.22 7.04 -1.95
C ALA A 106 -2.81 7.36 -0.56
N ALA A 107 -3.16 6.33 0.23
CA ALA A 107 -3.76 6.44 1.55
C ALA A 107 -2.78 6.82 2.68
N GLY A 108 -1.50 6.98 2.38
CA GLY A 108 -0.52 7.52 3.31
C GLY A 108 -0.84 8.95 3.76
N THR A 109 -0.23 9.38 4.84
CA THR A 109 -0.39 10.74 5.36
C THR A 109 0.07 11.76 4.30
N PRO A 110 -0.72 12.81 4.00
CA PRO A 110 -0.34 13.85 3.05
C PRO A 110 1.06 14.42 3.33
N GLY A 111 1.89 14.54 2.29
CA GLY A 111 3.29 14.94 2.38
C GLY A 111 4.27 13.78 2.67
N LYS A 112 3.75 12.57 2.95
CA LYS A 112 4.56 11.37 3.27
C LYS A 112 4.33 10.21 2.29
N ARG A 113 3.74 10.47 1.11
CA ARG A 113 3.48 9.47 0.05
C ARG A 113 4.56 9.59 -1.03
N LEU A 114 5.36 8.55 -1.19
CA LEU A 114 6.61 8.63 -1.93
C LEU A 114 6.76 7.48 -2.93
N ALA A 115 7.58 7.65 -3.96
CA ALA A 115 7.97 6.57 -4.87
C ALA A 115 9.44 6.70 -5.29
N LEU A 116 10.08 5.57 -5.61
CA LEU A 116 11.36 5.58 -6.31
C LEU A 116 11.16 5.95 -7.80
N PRO A 117 12.19 6.51 -8.47
CA PRO A 117 12.04 7.10 -9.81
C PRO A 117 11.51 6.16 -10.90
N ASN A 118 11.81 4.88 -10.81
CA ASN A 118 11.37 3.88 -11.80
C ASN A 118 10.13 3.09 -11.35
N SER A 119 9.41 3.58 -10.34
CA SER A 119 8.20 2.92 -9.85
C SER A 119 7.07 3.03 -10.86
N ARG A 120 6.28 1.96 -10.95
CA ARG A 120 5.06 1.86 -11.76
C ARG A 120 3.85 1.89 -10.84
N ILE A 121 2.98 2.86 -11.03
CA ILE A 121 1.71 2.97 -10.29
C ILE A 121 0.57 2.68 -11.28
N LEU A 122 -0.37 1.82 -10.91
CA LEU A 122 -1.51 1.46 -11.75
C LEU A 122 -2.80 1.53 -10.95
N ILE A 123 -3.76 2.28 -11.50
CA ILE A 123 -5.13 2.32 -10.99
C ILE A 123 -6.11 1.80 -12.04
N HIS A 124 -7.12 1.06 -11.61
CA HIS A 124 -8.20 0.53 -12.43
C HIS A 124 -9.42 0.18 -11.56
N GLN A 125 -10.59 0.02 -12.19
CA GLN A 125 -11.80 -0.42 -11.50
C GLN A 125 -11.69 -1.87 -10.98
N PRO A 126 -12.47 -2.27 -9.96
CA PRO A 126 -12.55 -3.65 -9.52
C PRO A 126 -13.06 -4.55 -10.67
N TYR A 127 -12.55 -5.77 -10.74
CA TYR A 127 -13.04 -6.77 -11.68
C TYR A 127 -13.24 -8.12 -11.00
N THR A 128 -14.03 -8.98 -11.63
CA THR A 128 -14.18 -10.39 -11.24
C THR A 128 -13.86 -11.29 -12.43
N GLU A 129 -13.30 -12.47 -12.16
CA GLU A 129 -12.97 -13.45 -13.20
C GLU A 129 -14.19 -14.21 -13.73
N GLY A 130 -15.38 -13.88 -13.27
CA GLY A 130 -16.64 -14.45 -13.70
C GLY A 130 -17.62 -14.63 -12.55
N THR A 131 -18.88 -14.64 -12.91
CA THR A 131 -20.00 -14.82 -11.97
C THR A 131 -20.84 -15.98 -12.46
N PHE A 132 -21.05 -16.97 -11.60
CA PHE A 132 -21.84 -18.15 -11.87
C PHE A 132 -22.91 -18.30 -10.78
N GLY A 133 -24.08 -18.78 -11.16
CA GLY A 133 -25.17 -19.02 -10.22
C GLY A 133 -26.54 -18.76 -10.83
N GLN A 134 -27.55 -18.67 -9.99
CA GLN A 134 -28.89 -18.28 -10.37
C GLN A 134 -28.92 -16.78 -10.68
N THR A 135 -29.95 -16.31 -11.41
CA THR A 135 -30.07 -14.90 -11.80
C THR A 135 -29.98 -13.97 -10.58
N SER A 136 -30.59 -14.33 -9.48
CA SER A 136 -30.55 -13.55 -8.23
C SER A 136 -29.14 -13.45 -7.63
N ASP A 137 -28.32 -14.52 -7.74
CA ASP A 137 -26.94 -14.52 -7.25
C ASP A 137 -26.07 -13.60 -8.11
N ILE A 138 -26.31 -13.62 -9.42
CA ILE A 138 -25.62 -12.74 -10.39
C ILE A 138 -25.94 -11.27 -10.11
N GLU A 139 -27.23 -10.94 -9.83
CA GLU A 139 -27.67 -9.60 -9.48
C GLU A 139 -27.02 -9.09 -8.17
N ILE A 140 -26.97 -9.93 -7.14
CA ILE A 140 -26.33 -9.60 -5.88
C ILE A 140 -24.83 -9.31 -6.10
N GLN A 141 -24.13 -10.13 -6.86
CA GLN A 141 -22.71 -9.94 -7.14
C GLN A 141 -22.46 -8.70 -8.00
N ALA A 142 -23.31 -8.42 -8.99
CA ALA A 142 -23.20 -7.21 -9.80
C ALA A 142 -23.36 -5.94 -8.94
N ASN A 143 -24.33 -5.91 -8.06
CA ASN A 143 -24.55 -4.79 -7.14
C ASN A 143 -23.36 -4.61 -6.18
N GLU A 144 -22.76 -5.70 -5.69
CA GLU A 144 -21.58 -5.62 -4.83
C GLU A 144 -20.36 -5.08 -5.56
N ILE A 145 -20.12 -5.47 -6.82
CA ILE A 145 -19.05 -4.92 -7.65
C ILE A 145 -19.23 -3.42 -7.89
N LEU A 146 -20.46 -2.97 -8.15
CA LEU A 146 -20.78 -1.54 -8.29
C LEU A 146 -20.48 -0.78 -6.99
N ARG A 147 -20.88 -1.31 -5.85
CA ARG A 147 -20.58 -0.73 -4.53
C ARG A 147 -19.06 -0.65 -4.27
N MET A 148 -18.32 -1.70 -4.62
CA MET A 148 -16.84 -1.71 -4.51
C MET A 148 -16.21 -0.64 -5.41
N ARG A 149 -16.73 -0.47 -6.62
CA ARG A 149 -16.26 0.55 -7.56
C ARG A 149 -16.47 1.96 -7.00
N GLU A 150 -17.67 2.27 -6.53
CA GLU A 150 -17.99 3.57 -5.93
C GLU A 150 -17.07 3.88 -4.72
N LEU A 151 -16.82 2.88 -3.87
CA LEU A 151 -15.93 3.03 -2.73
C LEU A 151 -14.49 3.27 -3.16
N LEU A 152 -14.00 2.55 -4.19
CA LEU A 152 -12.66 2.73 -4.73
C LEU A 152 -12.49 4.13 -5.36
N GLU A 153 -13.47 4.57 -6.13
CA GLU A 153 -13.51 5.91 -6.74
C GLU A 153 -13.40 6.99 -5.67
N LYS A 154 -14.17 6.85 -4.60
CA LYS A 154 -14.13 7.76 -3.47
C LYS A 154 -12.76 7.76 -2.78
N MET A 155 -12.19 6.59 -2.47
CA MET A 155 -10.87 6.49 -1.85
C MET A 155 -9.79 7.21 -2.69
N ILE A 156 -9.79 6.98 -4.00
CA ILE A 156 -8.82 7.62 -4.90
C ILE A 156 -9.07 9.14 -4.97
N ALA A 157 -10.31 9.57 -5.07
CA ALA A 157 -10.68 10.99 -5.12
C ALA A 157 -10.26 11.73 -3.84
N ASP A 158 -10.57 11.17 -2.67
CA ASP A 158 -10.25 11.75 -1.35
C ASP A 158 -8.74 11.98 -1.17
N HIS A 159 -7.90 11.09 -1.71
CA HIS A 159 -6.44 11.19 -1.55
C HIS A 159 -5.74 11.93 -2.69
N SER A 160 -6.30 11.95 -3.90
CA SER A 160 -5.68 12.60 -5.07
C SER A 160 -6.13 14.05 -5.29
N GLY A 161 -7.23 14.46 -4.66
CA GLY A 161 -7.85 15.76 -4.89
C GLY A 161 -8.58 15.87 -6.24
N LYS A 162 -8.75 14.73 -6.96
CA LYS A 162 -9.54 14.65 -8.20
C LYS A 162 -11.03 14.54 -7.90
N SER A 163 -11.89 14.93 -8.84
CA SER A 163 -13.32 14.66 -8.70
C SER A 163 -13.64 13.17 -8.91
N ILE A 164 -14.73 12.70 -8.31
CA ILE A 164 -15.17 11.30 -8.47
C ILE A 164 -15.40 10.98 -9.96
N GLU A 165 -15.97 11.92 -10.73
CA GLU A 165 -16.23 11.76 -12.17
C GLU A 165 -14.94 11.67 -12.99
N GLU A 166 -13.87 12.38 -12.60
CA GLU A 166 -12.55 12.27 -13.23
C GLU A 166 -11.94 10.91 -12.92
N VAL A 167 -11.94 10.50 -11.66
CA VAL A 167 -11.44 9.18 -11.23
C VAL A 167 -12.21 8.06 -11.92
N SER A 168 -13.55 8.12 -11.97
CA SER A 168 -14.40 7.11 -12.61
C SER A 168 -14.05 6.89 -14.09
N ARG A 169 -13.78 7.98 -14.83
CA ARG A 169 -13.31 7.90 -16.21
C ARG A 169 -11.91 7.29 -16.33
N ASP A 170 -11.03 7.68 -15.41
CA ASP A 170 -9.62 7.31 -15.43
C ASP A 170 -9.40 5.83 -15.11
N ILE A 171 -10.19 5.26 -14.20
CA ILE A 171 -10.07 3.85 -13.80
C ILE A 171 -10.90 2.89 -14.65
N GLU A 172 -11.64 3.38 -15.65
CA GLU A 172 -12.43 2.52 -16.56
C GLU A 172 -11.58 1.44 -17.26
N ARG A 173 -10.32 1.75 -17.51
CA ARG A 173 -9.28 0.84 -17.97
C ARG A 173 -8.00 1.09 -17.18
N ASP A 174 -7.01 0.21 -17.34
CA ASP A 174 -5.71 0.35 -16.71
C ASP A 174 -5.10 1.72 -16.99
N LYS A 175 -4.99 2.55 -15.97
CA LYS A 175 -4.24 3.80 -16.01
C LYS A 175 -2.88 3.58 -15.34
N ILE A 176 -1.85 3.53 -16.18
CA ILE A 176 -0.46 3.31 -15.77
C ILE A 176 0.23 4.67 -15.67
N LEU A 177 0.83 4.92 -14.52
CA LEU A 177 1.54 6.17 -14.20
C LEU A 177 3.01 5.88 -13.87
N THR A 178 3.90 6.73 -14.37
CA THR A 178 5.26 6.84 -13.82
C THR A 178 5.21 7.49 -12.43
N ALA A 179 6.33 7.49 -11.73
CA ALA A 179 6.40 8.15 -10.42
C ALA A 179 6.06 9.65 -10.52
N GLU A 180 6.59 10.35 -11.54
CA GLU A 180 6.32 11.77 -11.78
C GLU A 180 4.85 12.02 -12.13
N ALA A 181 4.28 11.21 -13.02
CA ALA A 181 2.86 11.31 -13.37
C ALA A 181 1.93 11.02 -12.19
N ALA A 182 2.35 10.17 -11.23
CA ALA A 182 1.60 9.91 -10.02
C ALA A 182 1.64 11.10 -9.04
N VAL A 183 2.72 11.89 -9.02
CA VAL A 183 2.77 13.19 -8.29
C VAL A 183 1.79 14.17 -8.93
N GLU A 184 1.82 14.32 -10.26
CA GLU A 184 0.91 15.23 -10.99
C GLU A 184 -0.57 14.84 -10.83
N TYR A 185 -0.84 13.54 -10.73
CA TYR A 185 -2.17 13.01 -10.48
C TYR A 185 -2.64 13.25 -9.04
N GLY A 186 -1.71 13.34 -8.08
CA GLY A 186 -1.97 13.52 -6.66
C GLY A 186 -2.01 12.23 -5.83
N LEU A 187 -1.61 11.09 -6.42
CA LEU A 187 -1.54 9.81 -5.68
C LEU A 187 -0.36 9.75 -4.73
N ILE A 188 0.72 10.46 -5.04
CA ILE A 188 1.90 10.59 -4.17
C ILE A 188 2.36 12.05 -4.10
N ASP A 189 3.21 12.37 -3.13
CA ASP A 189 3.66 13.72 -2.86
C ASP A 189 5.02 14.05 -3.49
N ALA A 190 5.92 13.04 -3.60
CA ALA A 190 7.24 13.24 -4.18
C ALA A 190 7.89 11.96 -4.72
N VAL A 191 8.83 12.15 -5.64
CA VAL A 191 9.74 11.11 -6.09
C VAL A 191 11.03 11.21 -5.29
N LEU A 192 11.48 10.10 -4.67
CA LEU A 192 12.69 10.05 -3.86
C LEU A 192 13.93 10.07 -4.76
N GLU A 193 14.77 11.08 -4.61
CA GLU A 193 16.08 11.09 -5.24
C GLU A 193 17.06 10.11 -4.57
N SER A 194 18.11 9.77 -5.30
CA SER A 194 19.17 8.90 -4.78
C SER A 194 19.87 9.53 -3.57
N ARG A 195 19.96 8.80 -2.45
CA ARG A 195 20.74 9.21 -1.27
C ARG A 195 22.23 9.47 -1.60
N LYS A 196 22.73 8.93 -2.73
CA LYS A 196 24.11 9.15 -3.20
C LYS A 196 24.34 10.52 -3.86
N ARG A 197 23.26 11.26 -4.15
CA ARG A 197 23.32 12.59 -4.79
C ARG A 197 23.26 13.75 -3.81
N THR A 198 23.17 13.50 -2.51
CA THR A 198 23.31 14.57 -1.52
C THR A 198 24.77 15.05 -1.56
N PRO A 199 25.06 16.31 -1.98
CA PRO A 199 26.42 16.82 -1.93
C PRO A 199 26.88 16.78 -0.46
N VAL A 200 27.98 16.09 -0.20
CA VAL A 200 28.72 16.28 1.05
C VAL A 200 29.25 17.71 0.93
N LEU A 201 28.62 18.65 1.63
CA LEU A 201 29.20 19.97 1.81
C LEU A 201 30.54 19.79 2.51
N ALA A 202 31.59 20.05 1.77
CA ALA A 202 32.96 20.03 2.25
C ALA A 202 33.22 21.22 3.20
#